data_2be9eab04ebc1014e98c224c3f36a20f
#
_entry.id   2be9eab04ebc1014e98c224c3f36a20f
#
_cell.length_a   1.000
_cell.length_b   1.000
_cell.length_c   1.000
_cell.angle_alpha   90.00
_cell.angle_beta   90.00
_cell.angle_gamma   90.00
#
_symmetry.space_group_name_H-M   'P 1'
#
loop_
_entity.id
_entity.type
_entity.pdbx_description
1 polymer ?
#
loop_
_entity_poly.entity_id
_entity_poly.type
_entity_poly.pdbx_seq_one_letter_code
_entity_poly.pdbx_strand_id
1 'polypeptide(L)'
;NMTMDAVFYLKELSAKFRVKQLQVVLLVCGALFLTSCMDEDIEGSYYTFTGETVGAYIRGNPDYTEFARILDTTKVMGLLNAYGQYTCFLPTNEALRSHYRSLGKNSLTDFPLDSLRILAYNHLIKDFLVSTESFREGMLSNLSMNGRNISVAFSVDDMGRNRYLINGAPVQRGDVELHNGIVHILDGVISPTDNTVVDVIGSVPEFSLFSEALNATGLFALLLDIEDTSFEPPLELIEEHADKVAGQGDIKRVPRQRKYGFTALVPSAAV
;
A
#
# COMPACT_ATOMS: atom_id res chain seq x y z
N ASN A 1 -19.14 90.17 23.92
CA ASN A 1 -19.56 89.22 22.84
C ASN A 1 -18.41 88.72 21.97
N MET A 2 -17.19 89.33 22.04
CA MET A 2 -16.08 88.89 21.22
C MET A 2 -15.30 87.64 21.74
N THR A 3 -15.54 87.19 22.96
CA THR A 3 -14.86 86.02 23.58
C THR A 3 -15.59 84.69 23.34
N MET A 4 -16.88 84.69 23.10
CA MET A 4 -17.64 83.42 22.89
C MET A 4 -17.48 82.94 21.45
N ASP A 5 -17.38 83.79 20.45
CA ASP A 5 -17.21 83.43 19.06
C ASP A 5 -15.79 82.84 18.80
N ALA A 6 -14.77 83.32 19.50
CA ALA A 6 -13.41 82.81 19.40
C ALA A 6 -13.28 81.40 19.98
N VAL A 7 -13.98 81.11 21.09
CA VAL A 7 -13.99 79.74 21.69
C VAL A 7 -14.76 78.75 20.78
N PHE A 8 -15.81 79.18 20.15
CA PHE A 8 -16.55 78.38 19.19
C PHE A 8 -15.70 78.06 17.97
N TYR A 9 -15.01 79.02 17.41
CA TYR A 9 -14.11 78.88 16.25
C TYR A 9 -12.95 77.92 16.55
N LEU A 10 -12.33 78.02 17.75
CA LEU A 10 -11.26 77.14 18.18
C LEU A 10 -11.74 75.70 18.37
N LYS A 11 -12.95 75.48 18.85
CA LYS A 11 -13.56 74.14 18.93
C LYS A 11 -13.82 73.50 17.56
N GLU A 12 -14.30 74.32 16.63
CA GLU A 12 -14.54 73.87 15.26
C GLU A 12 -13.23 73.50 14.52
N LEU A 13 -12.19 74.29 14.70
CA LEU A 13 -10.87 74.03 14.17
C LEU A 13 -10.25 72.74 14.76
N SER A 14 -10.37 72.58 16.08
CA SER A 14 -9.86 71.39 16.75
C SER A 14 -10.61 70.14 16.32
N ALA A 15 -11.93 70.23 16.05
CA ALA A 15 -12.74 69.07 15.53
C ALA A 15 -12.32 68.77 14.09
N LYS A 16 -12.14 69.71 13.22
CA LYS A 16 -11.65 69.52 11.85
C LYS A 16 -10.25 68.92 11.79
N PHE A 17 -9.37 69.35 12.73
CA PHE A 17 -8.01 68.82 12.85
C PHE A 17 -8.02 67.34 13.28
N ARG A 18 -8.87 66.96 14.27
CA ARG A 18 -9.04 65.57 14.71
C ARG A 18 -9.60 64.66 13.61
N VAL A 19 -10.56 65.18 12.83
CA VAL A 19 -11.12 64.41 11.70
C VAL A 19 -10.09 64.15 10.61
N LYS A 20 -9.24 65.18 10.28
CA LYS A 20 -8.14 64.98 9.33
C LYS A 20 -7.07 64.00 9.85
N GLN A 21 -6.71 64.06 11.14
CA GLN A 21 -5.80 63.09 11.74
C GLN A 21 -6.37 61.69 11.72
N LEU A 22 -7.68 61.52 12.00
CA LEU A 22 -8.34 60.21 11.94
C LEU A 22 -8.36 59.67 10.51
N GLN A 23 -8.57 60.52 9.50
CA GLN A 23 -8.51 60.12 8.10
C GLN A 23 -7.12 59.67 7.64
N VAL A 24 -6.08 60.36 8.11
CA VAL A 24 -4.68 59.99 7.80
C VAL A 24 -4.32 58.67 8.47
N VAL A 25 -4.74 58.43 9.72
CA VAL A 25 -4.49 57.18 10.43
C VAL A 25 -5.24 56.02 9.74
N LEU A 26 -6.48 56.21 9.31
CA LEU A 26 -7.25 55.23 8.55
C LEU A 26 -6.62 54.92 7.19
N LEU A 27 -6.07 55.91 6.51
CA LEU A 27 -5.37 55.74 5.22
C LEU A 27 -4.04 55.00 5.40
N VAL A 28 -3.29 55.26 6.46
CA VAL A 28 -2.03 54.57 6.78
C VAL A 28 -2.28 53.17 7.23
N CYS A 29 -3.31 52.92 8.08
CA CYS A 29 -3.73 51.57 8.44
C CYS A 29 -4.22 50.79 7.22
N GLY A 30 -5.02 51.40 6.34
CA GLY A 30 -5.47 50.77 5.10
C GLY A 30 -4.32 50.40 4.16
N ALA A 31 -3.30 51.26 4.06
CA ALA A 31 -2.09 50.98 3.28
C ALA A 31 -1.25 49.86 3.87
N LEU A 32 -1.20 49.75 5.20
CA LEU A 32 -0.51 48.63 5.89
C LEU A 32 -1.21 47.28 5.71
N PHE A 33 -2.54 47.29 5.57
CA PHE A 33 -3.27 46.03 5.26
C PHE A 33 -3.10 45.61 3.81
N LEU A 34 -2.78 46.51 2.88
CA LEU A 34 -2.57 46.18 1.47
C LEU A 34 -1.16 45.63 1.17
N THR A 35 -0.20 45.81 2.09
CA THR A 35 1.17 45.27 1.96
C THR A 35 1.34 43.91 2.66
N SER A 36 0.29 43.37 3.27
CA SER A 36 0.31 42.05 3.94
C SER A 36 0.05 40.88 2.99
N CYS A 37 -0.09 41.08 1.69
CA CYS A 37 0.10 40.05 0.70
C CYS A 37 1.54 40.14 0.18
N MET A 38 2.50 39.81 1.01
CA MET A 38 3.75 39.26 0.52
C MET A 38 3.40 37.84 0.08
N ASP A 39 3.46 37.60 -1.22
CA ASP A 39 3.61 36.26 -1.75
C ASP A 39 4.82 35.64 -1.03
N GLU A 40 4.57 34.86 0.03
CA GLU A 40 5.55 33.88 0.41
C GLU A 40 5.68 32.98 -0.83
N ASP A 41 6.85 33.03 -1.43
CA ASP A 41 7.23 32.11 -2.48
C ASP A 41 6.98 30.71 -1.96
N ILE A 42 5.82 30.14 -2.30
CA ILE A 42 5.44 28.76 -1.99
C ILE A 42 6.31 27.79 -2.83
N GLU A 43 7.24 28.30 -3.65
CA GLU A 43 8.19 27.49 -4.42
C GLU A 43 9.10 26.61 -3.56
N GLY A 44 9.25 26.90 -2.25
CA GLY A 44 10.03 26.05 -1.33
C GLY A 44 9.27 24.93 -0.63
N SER A 45 7.93 24.85 -0.74
CA SER A 45 7.11 23.89 0.01
C SER A 45 6.54 22.75 -0.83
N TYR A 46 6.70 22.77 -2.14
CA TYR A 46 6.47 21.55 -2.90
C TYR A 46 7.68 20.64 -2.71
N TYR A 47 7.50 19.57 -1.95
CA TYR A 47 8.40 18.43 -1.98
C TYR A 47 8.43 17.93 -3.43
N THR A 48 9.29 18.51 -4.24
CA THR A 48 9.67 17.95 -5.53
C THR A 48 10.42 16.66 -5.21
N PHE A 49 9.85 15.54 -5.56
CA PHE A 49 10.54 14.25 -5.51
C PHE A 49 11.80 14.40 -6.35
N THR A 50 12.95 14.57 -5.70
CA THR A 50 14.25 14.70 -6.38
C THR A 50 14.87 13.34 -6.70
N GLY A 51 14.28 12.25 -6.17
CA GLY A 51 14.75 10.87 -6.37
C GLY A 51 13.78 10.04 -7.20
N GLU A 52 14.29 8.95 -7.75
CA GLU A 52 13.51 7.99 -8.51
C GLU A 52 12.52 7.25 -7.60
N THR A 53 11.24 7.25 -7.95
CA THR A 53 10.20 6.51 -7.23
C THR A 53 10.17 5.04 -7.65
N VAL A 54 9.54 4.18 -6.83
CA VAL A 54 9.33 2.76 -7.18
C VAL A 54 8.60 2.62 -8.52
N GLY A 55 7.57 3.43 -8.76
CA GLY A 55 6.84 3.40 -10.03
C GLY A 55 7.68 3.87 -11.22
N ALA A 56 8.52 4.91 -11.04
CA ALA A 56 9.43 5.38 -12.09
C ALA A 56 10.50 4.33 -12.43
N TYR A 57 11.10 3.71 -11.42
CA TYR A 57 12.07 2.63 -11.58
C TYR A 57 11.51 1.45 -12.38
N ILE A 58 10.29 1.01 -12.04
CA ILE A 58 9.63 -0.10 -12.74
C ILE A 58 9.36 0.26 -14.21
N ARG A 59 8.86 1.48 -14.47
CA ARG A 59 8.57 1.94 -15.84
C ARG A 59 9.82 2.16 -16.69
N GLY A 60 10.88 2.66 -16.06
CA GLY A 60 12.14 2.99 -16.76
C GLY A 60 12.94 1.76 -17.18
N ASN A 61 12.61 0.57 -16.67
CA ASN A 61 13.40 -0.62 -16.92
C ASN A 61 12.66 -1.62 -17.84
N PRO A 62 13.25 -2.02 -18.99
CA PRO A 62 12.64 -2.95 -19.93
C PRO A 62 12.40 -4.36 -19.37
N ASP A 63 13.13 -4.76 -18.31
CA ASP A 63 13.01 -6.09 -17.70
C ASP A 63 11.73 -6.26 -16.87
N TYR A 64 11.00 -5.16 -16.57
CA TYR A 64 9.80 -5.17 -15.72
C TYR A 64 8.55 -4.65 -16.43
N THR A 65 8.56 -4.58 -17.75
CA THR A 65 7.44 -4.03 -18.55
C THR A 65 6.14 -4.78 -18.37
N GLU A 66 6.17 -6.10 -18.14
CA GLU A 66 4.97 -6.90 -17.87
C GLU A 66 4.34 -6.49 -16.54
N PHE A 67 5.15 -6.33 -15.48
CA PHE A 67 4.63 -5.89 -14.19
C PHE A 67 4.15 -4.44 -14.24
N ALA A 68 4.86 -3.56 -14.95
CA ALA A 68 4.42 -2.18 -15.19
C ALA A 68 3.02 -2.14 -15.83
N ARG A 69 2.76 -2.99 -16.84
CA ARG A 69 1.44 -3.10 -17.47
C ARG A 69 0.35 -3.59 -16.52
N ILE A 70 0.67 -4.54 -15.63
CA ILE A 70 -0.25 -5.00 -14.59
C ILE A 70 -0.59 -3.83 -13.63
N LEU A 71 0.42 -3.10 -13.16
CA LEU A 71 0.24 -1.96 -12.27
C LEU A 71 -0.57 -0.82 -12.92
N ASP A 72 -0.37 -0.56 -14.21
CA ASP A 72 -1.14 0.43 -14.96
C ASP A 72 -2.59 0.00 -15.16
N THR A 73 -2.81 -1.26 -15.55
CA THR A 73 -4.15 -1.82 -15.77
C THR A 73 -4.98 -1.81 -14.48
N THR A 74 -4.35 -2.12 -13.35
CA THR A 74 -4.99 -2.18 -12.04
C THR A 74 -5.07 -0.83 -11.33
N LYS A 75 -4.48 0.24 -11.92
CA LYS A 75 -4.37 1.60 -11.37
C LYS A 75 -3.47 1.70 -10.12
N VAL A 76 -2.63 0.71 -9.87
CA VAL A 76 -1.71 0.67 -8.72
C VAL A 76 -0.45 1.49 -8.97
N MET A 77 -0.06 1.69 -10.24
CA MET A 77 1.13 2.46 -10.62
C MET A 77 1.13 3.89 -10.04
N GLY A 78 -0.02 4.54 -10.00
CA GLY A 78 -0.15 5.88 -9.42
C GLY A 78 0.22 5.93 -7.93
N LEU A 79 -0.12 4.87 -7.19
CA LEU A 79 0.24 4.73 -5.78
C LEU A 79 1.77 4.67 -5.59
N LEU A 80 2.47 3.91 -6.44
CA LEU A 80 3.94 3.76 -6.36
C LEU A 80 4.71 5.00 -6.83
N ASN A 81 4.05 5.96 -7.45
CA ASN A 81 4.60 7.28 -7.79
C ASN A 81 4.23 8.35 -6.76
N ALA A 82 3.32 8.05 -5.83
CA ALA A 82 2.90 8.97 -4.79
C ALA A 82 3.86 8.96 -3.59
N TYR A 83 3.67 9.95 -2.71
CA TYR A 83 4.34 9.97 -1.41
C TYR A 83 3.92 8.77 -0.57
N GLY A 84 4.89 8.16 0.12
CA GLY A 84 4.67 6.99 0.96
C GLY A 84 5.92 6.15 1.11
N GLN A 85 5.82 5.02 1.80
CA GLN A 85 6.87 4.02 1.93
C GLN A 85 6.35 2.70 1.38
N TYR A 86 7.10 2.11 0.45
CA TYR A 86 6.69 0.87 -0.19
C TYR A 86 7.83 -0.14 -0.21
N THR A 87 7.52 -1.39 0.07
CA THR A 87 8.39 -2.51 -0.30
C THR A 87 7.74 -3.22 -1.48
N CYS A 88 8.47 -3.33 -2.58
CA CYS A 88 8.01 -3.98 -3.80
C CYS A 88 8.85 -5.24 -4.07
N PHE A 89 8.19 -6.37 -4.11
CA PHE A 89 8.77 -7.63 -4.59
C PHE A 89 8.51 -7.72 -6.10
N LEU A 90 9.47 -7.27 -6.88
CA LEU A 90 9.33 -7.00 -8.31
C LEU A 90 9.65 -8.25 -9.15
N PRO A 91 8.64 -8.91 -9.76
CA PRO A 91 8.89 -10.04 -10.64
C PRO A 91 9.47 -9.59 -11.98
N THR A 92 10.43 -10.35 -12.51
CA THR A 92 10.95 -10.13 -13.86
C THR A 92 9.89 -10.47 -14.93
N ASN A 93 10.07 -9.97 -16.15
CA ASN A 93 9.21 -10.34 -17.28
C ASN A 93 9.18 -11.85 -17.51
N GLU A 94 10.32 -12.54 -17.33
CA GLU A 94 10.41 -13.98 -17.53
C GLU A 94 9.64 -14.74 -16.42
N ALA A 95 9.75 -14.29 -15.18
CA ALA A 95 8.98 -14.82 -14.06
C ALA A 95 7.47 -14.75 -14.33
N LEU A 96 6.99 -13.59 -14.79
CA LEU A 96 5.57 -13.40 -15.14
C LEU A 96 5.13 -14.27 -16.31
N ARG A 97 5.91 -14.33 -17.38
CA ARG A 97 5.59 -15.19 -18.53
C ARG A 97 5.58 -16.67 -18.15
N SER A 98 6.50 -17.10 -17.30
CA SER A 98 6.52 -18.45 -16.76
C SER A 98 5.26 -18.75 -15.93
N HIS A 99 4.86 -17.77 -15.08
CA HIS A 99 3.62 -17.87 -14.31
C HIS A 99 2.38 -17.94 -15.21
N TYR A 100 2.28 -17.12 -16.27
CA TYR A 100 1.17 -17.23 -17.21
C TYR A 100 1.09 -18.61 -17.85
N ARG A 101 2.22 -19.12 -18.31
CA ARG A 101 2.30 -20.47 -18.93
C ARG A 101 1.88 -21.58 -17.97
N SER A 102 2.28 -21.51 -16.69
CA SER A 102 1.89 -22.50 -15.68
C SER A 102 0.37 -22.55 -15.44
N LEU A 103 -0.32 -21.44 -15.69
CA LEU A 103 -1.78 -21.34 -15.59
C LEU A 103 -2.51 -21.54 -16.94
N GLY A 104 -1.78 -21.96 -17.99
CA GLY A 104 -2.35 -22.14 -19.33
C GLY A 104 -2.77 -20.84 -20.00
N LYS A 105 -2.15 -19.70 -19.61
CA LYS A 105 -2.40 -18.37 -20.16
C LYS A 105 -1.21 -17.91 -21.02
N ASN A 106 -1.48 -17.00 -21.96
CA ASN A 106 -0.45 -16.49 -22.86
C ASN A 106 0.00 -15.07 -22.50
N SER A 107 -0.89 -14.29 -21.91
CA SER A 107 -0.62 -12.88 -21.60
C SER A 107 -1.48 -12.38 -20.44
N LEU A 108 -1.16 -11.21 -19.94
CA LEU A 108 -1.93 -10.54 -18.89
C LEU A 108 -3.42 -10.29 -19.27
N THR A 109 -3.73 -10.19 -20.57
CA THR A 109 -5.10 -9.95 -21.04
C THR A 109 -6.03 -11.15 -20.85
N ASP A 110 -5.47 -12.32 -20.56
CA ASP A 110 -6.22 -13.55 -20.33
C ASP A 110 -6.72 -13.65 -18.87
N PHE A 111 -6.38 -12.68 -18.03
CA PHE A 111 -6.75 -12.64 -16.62
C PHE A 111 -7.85 -11.61 -16.37
N PRO A 112 -8.81 -11.92 -15.47
CA PRO A 112 -9.74 -10.93 -14.95
C PRO A 112 -8.99 -9.79 -14.23
N LEU A 113 -9.54 -8.58 -14.28
CA LEU A 113 -8.94 -7.41 -13.63
C LEU A 113 -8.69 -7.61 -12.13
N ASP A 114 -9.60 -8.29 -11.44
CA ASP A 114 -9.47 -8.55 -10.01
C ASP A 114 -8.33 -9.51 -9.70
N SER A 115 -8.10 -10.51 -10.55
CA SER A 115 -6.94 -11.42 -10.42
C SER A 115 -5.62 -10.66 -10.60
N LEU A 116 -5.55 -9.75 -11.57
CA LEU A 116 -4.37 -8.89 -11.76
C LEU A 116 -4.15 -7.94 -10.58
N ARG A 117 -5.24 -7.43 -9.98
CA ARG A 117 -5.16 -6.57 -8.79
C ARG A 117 -4.65 -7.35 -7.56
N ILE A 118 -5.15 -8.55 -7.35
CA ILE A 118 -4.67 -9.45 -6.30
C ILE A 118 -3.18 -9.75 -6.49
N LEU A 119 -2.78 -10.08 -7.72
CA LEU A 119 -1.37 -10.32 -8.06
C LEU A 119 -0.51 -9.10 -7.74
N ALA A 120 -0.90 -7.90 -8.19
CA ALA A 120 -0.18 -6.67 -7.89
C ALA A 120 -0.06 -6.43 -6.37
N TYR A 121 -1.14 -6.58 -5.62
CA TYR A 121 -1.16 -6.35 -4.18
C TYR A 121 -0.39 -7.39 -3.37
N ASN A 122 -0.26 -8.63 -3.86
CA ASN A 122 0.56 -9.64 -3.21
C ASN A 122 2.06 -9.31 -3.27
N HIS A 123 2.48 -8.51 -4.25
CA HIS A 123 3.88 -8.10 -4.44
C HIS A 123 4.24 -6.79 -3.74
N LEU A 124 3.33 -6.19 -2.97
CA LEU A 124 3.52 -4.88 -2.36
C LEU A 124 3.23 -4.92 -0.86
N ILE A 125 4.11 -4.29 -0.09
CA ILE A 125 3.85 -3.89 1.30
C ILE A 125 3.79 -2.37 1.30
N LYS A 126 2.78 -1.79 1.94
CA LYS A 126 2.60 -0.35 2.10
C LYS A 126 2.96 0.08 3.52
N ASP A 127 3.49 1.28 3.64
CA ASP A 127 3.84 1.98 4.89
C ASP A 127 5.04 1.39 5.65
N PHE A 128 5.77 0.43 5.04
CA PHE A 128 6.96 -0.18 5.62
C PHE A 128 8.06 -0.39 4.59
N LEU A 129 9.31 -0.15 5.02
CA LEU A 129 10.53 -0.49 4.28
C LEU A 129 11.11 -1.76 4.89
N VAL A 130 11.03 -2.85 4.18
CA VAL A 130 11.52 -4.17 4.62
C VAL A 130 12.78 -4.49 3.84
N SER A 131 13.96 -4.30 4.46
CA SER A 131 15.26 -4.65 3.87
C SER A 131 15.60 -6.11 4.09
N THR A 132 16.55 -6.64 3.32
CA THR A 132 17.06 -8.02 3.50
C THR A 132 17.73 -8.24 4.85
N GLU A 133 18.22 -7.19 5.50
CA GLU A 133 18.75 -7.25 6.86
C GLU A 133 17.71 -7.69 7.90
N SER A 134 16.45 -7.36 7.64
CA SER A 134 15.33 -7.74 8.51
C SER A 134 14.78 -9.14 8.23
N PHE A 135 15.21 -9.78 7.15
CA PHE A 135 14.72 -11.11 6.77
C PHE A 135 15.11 -12.15 7.83
N ARG A 136 14.12 -12.90 8.25
CA ARG A 136 14.26 -14.07 9.13
C ARG A 136 13.47 -15.20 8.51
N GLU A 137 13.90 -16.42 8.72
CA GLU A 137 13.14 -17.59 8.26
C GLU A 137 11.76 -17.63 8.92
N GLY A 138 10.71 -17.76 8.10
CA GLY A 138 9.33 -17.73 8.54
C GLY A 138 8.54 -16.58 7.92
N MET A 139 7.52 -16.11 8.62
CA MET A 139 6.62 -15.05 8.12
C MET A 139 7.17 -13.67 8.46
N LEU A 140 7.10 -12.75 7.51
CA LEU A 140 7.31 -11.33 7.77
C LEU A 140 6.22 -10.80 8.71
N SER A 141 6.58 -9.84 9.55
CA SER A 141 5.62 -9.14 10.43
C SER A 141 4.62 -8.29 9.65
N ASN A 142 4.98 -7.90 8.43
CA ASN A 142 4.19 -7.03 7.58
C ASN A 142 3.42 -7.85 6.55
N LEU A 143 2.13 -7.56 6.44
CA LEU A 143 1.28 -8.18 5.43
C LEU A 143 1.45 -7.48 4.07
N SER A 144 1.21 -8.22 2.99
CA SER A 144 1.05 -7.62 1.68
C SER A 144 -0.18 -6.69 1.64
N MET A 145 -0.27 -5.82 0.64
CA MET A 145 -1.44 -4.94 0.43
C MET A 145 -2.75 -5.74 0.22
N ASN A 146 -2.64 -7.02 -0.10
CA ASN A 146 -3.80 -7.93 -0.18
C ASN A 146 -4.13 -8.60 1.18
N GLY A 147 -3.47 -8.19 2.27
CA GLY A 147 -3.68 -8.75 3.61
C GLY A 147 -3.17 -10.19 3.77
N ARG A 148 -2.24 -10.63 2.92
CA ARG A 148 -1.64 -11.97 2.96
C ARG A 148 -0.28 -11.94 3.63
N ASN A 149 0.02 -13.02 4.34
CA ASN A 149 1.35 -13.24 4.89
C ASN A 149 2.38 -13.44 3.76
N ILE A 150 3.57 -12.91 3.99
CA ILE A 150 4.73 -13.09 3.13
C ILE A 150 5.73 -13.93 3.90
N SER A 151 6.12 -15.08 3.35
CA SER A 151 7.11 -15.95 3.95
C SER A 151 8.49 -15.69 3.37
N VAL A 152 9.49 -15.76 4.22
CA VAL A 152 10.91 -15.76 3.86
C VAL A 152 11.48 -17.13 4.18
N ALA A 153 12.17 -17.72 3.24
CA ALA A 153 12.97 -18.91 3.45
C ALA A 153 14.38 -18.68 2.94
N PHE A 154 15.33 -19.42 3.47
CA PHE A 154 16.73 -19.42 3.03
C PHE A 154 16.98 -20.66 2.20
N SER A 155 17.70 -20.50 1.11
CA SER A 155 18.10 -21.58 0.22
C SER A 155 19.56 -21.39 -0.18
N VAL A 156 20.17 -22.43 -0.68
CA VAL A 156 21.52 -22.39 -1.24
C VAL A 156 21.39 -22.73 -2.73
N ASP A 157 21.99 -21.91 -3.59
CA ASP A 157 22.01 -22.19 -5.02
C ASP A 157 23.04 -23.28 -5.39
N ASP A 158 23.03 -23.70 -6.65
CA ASP A 158 23.93 -24.74 -7.17
C ASP A 158 25.43 -24.37 -7.05
N MET A 159 25.74 -23.11 -6.80
CA MET A 159 27.08 -22.59 -6.57
C MET A 159 27.41 -22.42 -5.08
N GLY A 160 26.56 -22.89 -4.18
CA GLY A 160 26.75 -22.78 -2.73
C GLY A 160 26.48 -21.37 -2.16
N ARG A 161 25.84 -20.46 -2.89
CA ARG A 161 25.52 -19.10 -2.43
C ARG A 161 24.15 -19.07 -1.74
N ASN A 162 24.07 -18.37 -0.62
CA ASN A 162 22.78 -18.17 0.07
C ASN A 162 21.84 -17.33 -0.80
N ARG A 163 20.61 -17.77 -0.89
CA ARG A 163 19.49 -17.09 -1.55
C ARG A 163 18.33 -16.91 -0.60
N TYR A 164 17.61 -15.81 -0.76
CA TYR A 164 16.31 -15.62 -0.13
C TYR A 164 15.21 -16.12 -1.06
N LEU A 165 14.21 -16.75 -0.50
CA LEU A 165 12.98 -17.13 -1.18
C LEU A 165 11.83 -16.37 -0.53
N ILE A 166 11.05 -15.64 -1.33
CA ILE A 166 9.86 -14.93 -0.88
C ILE A 166 8.63 -15.67 -1.40
N ASN A 167 7.88 -16.29 -0.51
CA ASN A 167 6.80 -17.24 -0.89
C ASN A 167 7.26 -18.26 -1.93
N GLY A 168 8.48 -18.76 -1.80
CA GLY A 168 9.10 -19.68 -2.74
C GLY A 168 9.73 -19.05 -3.98
N ALA A 169 9.50 -17.77 -4.27
CA ALA A 169 10.12 -17.06 -5.39
C ALA A 169 11.54 -16.60 -5.03
N PRO A 170 12.58 -16.98 -5.81
CA PRO A 170 13.95 -16.60 -5.51
C PRO A 170 14.16 -15.10 -5.67
N VAL A 171 14.88 -14.49 -4.72
CA VAL A 171 15.36 -13.11 -4.83
C VAL A 171 16.61 -13.09 -5.70
N GLN A 172 16.53 -12.42 -6.85
CA GLN A 172 17.67 -12.20 -7.75
C GLN A 172 18.57 -11.07 -7.23
N ARG A 173 17.92 -9.97 -6.82
CA ARG A 173 18.59 -8.79 -6.26
C ARG A 173 17.72 -8.16 -5.17
N GLY A 174 18.28 -8.01 -3.99
CA GLY A 174 17.61 -7.31 -2.88
C GLY A 174 18.04 -5.84 -2.77
N ASP A 175 17.30 -5.10 -1.95
CA ASP A 175 17.64 -3.78 -1.44
C ASP A 175 17.98 -2.73 -2.52
N VAL A 176 17.16 -2.65 -3.57
CA VAL A 176 17.21 -1.51 -4.48
C VAL A 176 16.48 -0.36 -3.80
N GLU A 177 17.26 0.55 -3.21
CA GLU A 177 16.74 1.71 -2.49
C GLU A 177 16.29 2.79 -3.47
N LEU A 178 15.07 3.28 -3.28
CA LEU A 178 14.44 4.31 -4.09
C LEU A 178 13.85 5.40 -3.16
N HIS A 179 13.49 6.53 -3.74
CA HIS A 179 13.02 7.68 -2.96
C HIS A 179 11.85 7.35 -2.02
N ASN A 180 10.91 6.55 -2.47
CA ASN A 180 9.70 6.20 -1.71
C ASN A 180 9.58 4.70 -1.42
N GLY A 181 10.68 3.92 -1.50
CA GLY A 181 10.59 2.49 -1.24
C GLY A 181 11.86 1.70 -1.44
N ILE A 182 11.74 0.41 -1.16
CA ILE A 182 12.75 -0.62 -1.41
C ILE A 182 12.18 -1.63 -2.40
N VAL A 183 12.97 -2.05 -3.36
CA VAL A 183 12.59 -3.06 -4.35
C VAL A 183 13.48 -4.30 -4.21
N HIS A 184 12.85 -5.47 -4.18
CA HIS A 184 13.50 -6.77 -4.27
C HIS A 184 13.08 -7.44 -5.57
N ILE A 185 14.03 -7.69 -6.45
CA ILE A 185 13.79 -8.30 -7.76
C ILE A 185 13.68 -9.81 -7.59
N LEU A 186 12.60 -10.39 -8.11
CA LEU A 186 12.29 -11.81 -8.00
C LEU A 186 12.37 -12.52 -9.35
N ASP A 187 12.91 -13.74 -9.35
CA ASP A 187 12.84 -14.69 -10.46
C ASP A 187 11.60 -15.59 -10.38
N GLY A 188 10.58 -15.18 -9.65
CA GLY A 188 9.32 -15.86 -9.49
C GLY A 188 8.20 -14.88 -9.19
N VAL A 189 6.98 -15.38 -9.12
CA VAL A 189 5.78 -14.60 -8.82
C VAL A 189 5.23 -15.01 -7.45
N ILE A 190 4.92 -14.02 -6.62
CA ILE A 190 4.18 -14.25 -5.38
C ILE A 190 2.73 -14.52 -5.75
N SER A 191 2.43 -15.79 -6.02
CA SER A 191 1.09 -16.24 -6.34
C SER A 191 0.32 -16.48 -5.03
N PRO A 192 -0.96 -16.08 -4.95
CA PRO A 192 -1.78 -16.51 -3.85
C PRO A 192 -1.90 -18.04 -3.92
N THR A 193 -1.64 -18.72 -2.83
CA THR A 193 -2.01 -20.11 -2.68
C THR A 193 -3.52 -20.14 -2.42
N ASP A 194 -4.28 -20.60 -3.40
CA ASP A 194 -5.70 -20.91 -3.22
C ASP A 194 -5.91 -22.28 -2.53
N ASN A 195 -4.80 -22.97 -2.27
CA ASN A 195 -4.82 -24.24 -1.57
C ASN A 195 -5.32 -24.08 -0.13
N THR A 196 -6.31 -24.84 0.21
CA THR A 196 -6.77 -24.99 1.59
C THR A 196 -5.75 -25.81 2.39
N VAL A 197 -5.87 -25.82 3.72
CA VAL A 197 -5.09 -26.71 4.59
C VAL A 197 -5.20 -28.17 4.14
N VAL A 198 -6.37 -28.52 3.67
CA VAL A 198 -6.69 -29.89 3.19
C VAL A 198 -5.97 -30.20 1.90
N ASP A 199 -5.92 -29.25 0.94
CA ASP A 199 -5.18 -29.44 -0.32
C ASP A 199 -3.69 -29.65 -0.06
N VAL A 200 -3.11 -28.90 0.88
CA VAL A 200 -1.71 -29.05 1.28
C VAL A 200 -1.49 -30.43 1.92
N ILE A 201 -2.35 -30.85 2.86
CA ILE A 201 -2.24 -32.17 3.49
C ILE A 201 -2.35 -33.28 2.44
N GLY A 202 -3.27 -33.17 1.48
CA GLY A 202 -3.47 -34.15 0.43
C GLY A 202 -2.34 -34.20 -0.62
N SER A 203 -1.59 -33.12 -0.79
CA SER A 203 -0.51 -33.02 -1.79
C SER A 203 0.83 -33.57 -1.31
N VAL A 204 1.03 -33.75 0.00
CA VAL A 204 2.29 -34.20 0.59
C VAL A 204 2.21 -35.71 0.88
N PRO A 205 3.02 -36.57 0.22
CA PRO A 205 2.94 -38.00 0.38
C PRO A 205 3.13 -38.49 1.82
N GLU A 206 3.97 -37.80 2.61
CA GLU A 206 4.24 -38.12 4.01
C GLU A 206 3.00 -37.95 4.90
N PHE A 207 1.99 -37.21 4.45
CA PHE A 207 0.74 -36.96 5.19
C PHE A 207 -0.43 -37.82 4.76
N SER A 208 -0.18 -38.85 3.90
CA SER A 208 -1.24 -39.70 3.33
C SER A 208 -2.14 -40.36 4.38
N LEU A 209 -1.56 -40.96 5.43
CA LEU A 209 -2.32 -41.56 6.53
C LEU A 209 -3.20 -40.57 7.27
N PHE A 210 -2.70 -39.35 7.49
CA PHE A 210 -3.46 -38.29 8.14
C PHE A 210 -4.60 -37.79 7.23
N SER A 211 -4.34 -37.67 5.93
CA SER A 211 -5.35 -37.34 4.91
C SER A 211 -6.49 -38.39 4.87
N GLU A 212 -6.14 -39.67 4.90
CA GLU A 212 -7.12 -40.77 4.98
C GLU A 212 -7.96 -40.72 6.27
N ALA A 213 -7.33 -40.43 7.41
CA ALA A 213 -8.01 -40.28 8.69
C ALA A 213 -8.99 -39.09 8.68
N LEU A 214 -8.60 -37.96 8.09
CA LEU A 214 -9.48 -36.81 7.94
C LEU A 214 -10.71 -37.12 7.09
N ASN A 215 -10.52 -37.88 6.00
CA ASN A 215 -11.63 -38.36 5.15
C ASN A 215 -12.54 -39.32 5.90
N ALA A 216 -11.97 -40.33 6.58
CA ALA A 216 -12.72 -41.33 7.30
C ALA A 216 -13.56 -40.77 8.47
N THR A 217 -13.08 -39.70 9.09
CA THR A 217 -13.77 -39.02 10.20
C THR A 217 -14.74 -37.94 9.74
N GLY A 218 -14.78 -37.57 8.46
CA GLY A 218 -15.57 -36.47 7.93
C GLY A 218 -15.04 -35.09 8.24
N LEU A 219 -13.90 -34.97 8.95
CA LEU A 219 -13.28 -33.69 9.30
C LEU A 219 -12.75 -32.93 8.07
N PHE A 220 -12.49 -33.65 6.98
CA PHE A 220 -12.08 -33.08 5.70
C PHE A 220 -13.09 -32.03 5.20
N ALA A 221 -14.39 -32.36 5.20
CA ALA A 221 -15.44 -31.43 4.78
C ALA A 221 -15.53 -30.18 5.70
N LEU A 222 -15.30 -30.38 6.98
CA LEU A 222 -15.35 -29.29 7.97
C LEU A 222 -14.19 -28.30 7.80
N LEU A 223 -13.01 -28.76 7.39
CA LEU A 223 -11.85 -27.91 7.10
C LEU A 223 -11.94 -27.19 5.74
N LEU A 224 -12.81 -27.67 4.83
CA LEU A 224 -13.12 -27.00 3.57
C LEU A 224 -14.16 -25.88 3.75
N ASP A 225 -15.04 -26.00 4.75
CA ASP A 225 -16.03 -24.98 5.07
C ASP A 225 -15.38 -23.85 5.88
N ILE A 226 -14.76 -22.93 5.14
CA ILE A 226 -14.00 -21.80 5.72
C ILE A 226 -14.87 -20.55 5.92
N GLU A 227 -16.14 -20.58 5.53
CA GLU A 227 -17.03 -19.43 5.62
C GLU A 227 -17.77 -19.40 6.95
N ASP A 228 -17.65 -18.33 7.71
CA ASP A 228 -18.40 -18.16 8.94
C ASP A 228 -19.78 -17.61 8.62
N THR A 229 -20.74 -18.48 8.46
CA THR A 229 -22.14 -18.14 8.17
C THR A 229 -22.86 -17.46 9.33
N SER A 230 -22.29 -17.49 10.53
CA SER A 230 -22.84 -16.78 11.73
C SER A 230 -22.36 -15.32 11.82
N PHE A 231 -21.47 -14.89 10.93
CA PHE A 231 -20.94 -13.54 10.96
C PHE A 231 -21.95 -12.56 10.36
N GLU A 232 -22.36 -11.60 11.18
CA GLU A 232 -23.14 -10.46 10.76
C GLU A 232 -22.21 -9.27 10.48
N PRO A 233 -22.06 -8.83 9.21
CA PRO A 233 -21.21 -7.70 8.89
C PRO A 233 -21.81 -6.41 9.50
N PRO A 234 -20.98 -5.52 10.04
CA PRO A 234 -21.43 -4.25 10.59
C PRO A 234 -21.85 -3.28 9.47
N LEU A 235 -23.09 -3.42 9.00
CA LEU A 235 -23.63 -2.69 7.85
C LEU A 235 -23.54 -1.17 8.02
N GLU A 236 -23.75 -0.65 9.20
CA GLU A 236 -23.61 0.78 9.51
C GLU A 236 -22.22 1.31 9.18
N LEU A 237 -21.15 0.57 9.55
CA LEU A 237 -19.78 0.94 9.23
C LEU A 237 -19.46 0.78 7.74
N ILE A 238 -20.12 -0.17 7.06
CA ILE A 238 -19.96 -0.36 5.62
C ILE A 238 -20.60 0.79 4.86
N GLU A 239 -21.78 1.23 5.26
CA GLU A 239 -22.51 2.35 4.64
C GLU A 239 -21.80 3.69 4.90
N GLU A 240 -21.33 3.93 6.13
CA GLU A 240 -20.56 5.14 6.49
C GLU A 240 -19.28 5.32 5.67
N HIS A 241 -18.68 4.21 5.24
CA HIS A 241 -17.40 4.21 4.51
C HIS A 241 -17.51 3.72 3.06
N ALA A 242 -18.73 3.64 2.51
CA ALA A 242 -18.97 3.12 1.17
C ALA A 242 -18.29 3.92 0.05
N ASP A 243 -18.10 5.22 0.27
CA ASP A 243 -17.46 6.17 -0.65
C ASP A 243 -15.94 6.24 -0.50
N LYS A 244 -15.37 5.59 0.53
CA LYS A 244 -13.95 5.65 0.83
C LYS A 244 -13.19 4.48 0.22
N VAL A 245 -12.09 4.79 -0.46
CA VAL A 245 -11.21 3.78 -1.04
C VAL A 245 -10.39 3.12 0.06
N ALA A 246 -10.35 1.78 0.09
CA ALA A 246 -9.54 1.04 1.05
C ALA A 246 -8.07 1.49 0.95
N GLY A 247 -7.50 1.94 2.08
CA GLY A 247 -6.12 2.44 2.16
C GLY A 247 -5.98 3.96 2.20
N GLN A 248 -7.07 4.73 2.17
CA GLN A 248 -7.03 6.17 2.47
C GLN A 248 -7.25 6.40 3.97
N GLY A 249 -6.19 6.86 4.65
CA GLY A 249 -6.20 7.09 6.10
C GLY A 249 -6.32 5.80 6.94
N ASP A 250 -6.75 5.93 8.18
CA ASP A 250 -6.90 4.83 9.13
C ASP A 250 -8.12 3.92 8.87
N ILE A 251 -8.78 4.06 7.71
CA ILE A 251 -9.98 3.30 7.40
C ILE A 251 -9.60 1.90 6.98
N LYS A 252 -9.73 0.97 7.89
CA LYS A 252 -9.64 -0.46 7.60
C LYS A 252 -10.86 -0.87 6.78
N ARG A 253 -10.62 -1.66 5.74
CA ARG A 253 -11.71 -2.24 4.96
C ARG A 253 -12.58 -3.08 5.89
N VAL A 254 -13.84 -2.72 6.02
CA VAL A 254 -14.80 -3.49 6.83
C VAL A 254 -15.13 -4.78 6.09
N PRO A 255 -14.86 -5.96 6.68
CA PRO A 255 -15.12 -7.23 6.03
C PRO A 255 -16.63 -7.46 5.92
N ARG A 256 -17.09 -7.87 4.73
CA ARG A 256 -18.48 -8.31 4.51
C ARG A 256 -18.70 -9.78 4.83
N GLN A 257 -17.60 -10.54 4.90
CA GLN A 257 -17.59 -11.96 5.21
C GLN A 257 -16.43 -12.24 6.17
N ARG A 258 -16.62 -13.16 7.06
CA ARG A 258 -15.57 -13.69 7.94
C ARG A 258 -15.26 -15.12 7.52
N LYS A 259 -13.98 -15.45 7.48
CA LYS A 259 -13.51 -16.82 7.20
C LYS A 259 -12.85 -17.37 8.44
N TYR A 260 -13.04 -18.65 8.67
CA TYR A 260 -12.28 -19.40 9.66
C TYR A 260 -10.85 -19.57 9.19
N GLY A 261 -9.89 -19.48 10.12
CA GLY A 261 -8.49 -19.86 9.90
C GLY A 261 -8.21 -21.15 10.66
N PHE A 262 -7.67 -22.16 9.98
CA PHE A 262 -7.29 -23.42 10.60
C PHE A 262 -5.77 -23.55 10.70
N THR A 263 -5.31 -24.12 11.81
CA THR A 263 -3.92 -24.56 11.98
C THR A 263 -3.92 -26.05 12.21
N ALA A 264 -3.25 -26.79 11.34
CA ALA A 264 -3.11 -28.24 11.46
C ALA A 264 -1.68 -28.60 11.86
N LEU A 265 -1.53 -29.43 12.90
CA LEU A 265 -0.28 -30.08 13.27
C LEU A 265 -0.35 -31.51 12.74
N VAL A 266 0.34 -31.76 11.65
CA VAL A 266 0.20 -33.00 10.88
C VAL A 266 1.39 -33.92 11.15
N PRO A 267 1.18 -35.14 11.72
CA PRO A 267 2.23 -36.13 11.86
C PRO A 267 2.60 -36.71 10.49
N SER A 268 3.89 -37.01 10.29
CA SER A 268 4.32 -37.74 9.11
C SER A 268 3.98 -39.22 9.23
N ALA A 269 3.75 -39.89 8.11
CA ALA A 269 3.47 -41.34 8.06
C ALA A 269 4.67 -42.18 8.51
N ALA A 270 5.83 -41.60 8.73
CA ALA A 270 7.03 -42.32 9.16
C ALA A 270 7.17 -42.45 10.70
N VAL A 271 6.16 -42.03 11.47
CA VAL A 271 6.14 -42.14 12.94
C VAL A 271 5.29 -43.31 13.38
#